data_0af4a5eb2f3f6eb78a86ada0ce64b938
#
_entry.id   0af4a5eb2f3f6eb78a86ada0ce64b938
#
_cell.length_a   1.000
_cell.length_b   1.000
_cell.length_c   1.000
_cell.angle_alpha   90.00
_cell.angle_beta   90.00
_cell.angle_gamma   90.00
#
_symmetry.space_group_name_H-M   'P 1'
#
loop_
_entity.id
_entity.type
_entity.pdbx_description
1 polymer ?
#
loop_
_entity_poly.entity_id
_entity_poly.type
_entity_poly.pdbx_seq_one_letter_code
_entity_poly.pdbx_strand_id
1 'polypeptide(L)'
;MDANGSFYFGNAAVDQVRGTGWFVGQFVPPELGPRHQTDLELKWAAHPEGDRRMHGAEANRNATTISVLISGTLRTTFEIDGTLHVVTLQRQGDYVIFGPEIVHSWEALGDTLVLSVRFPSIEVTRLATPDDCRTG
;
A
#
# COMPACT_ATOMS: atom_id res chain seq x y z
N MET A 1 25.11 1.47 2.77
CA MET A 1 24.20 2.62 2.67
C MET A 1 24.99 3.90 2.53
N ASP A 2 24.54 4.77 1.67
CA ASP A 2 25.21 6.03 1.42
C ASP A 2 24.76 7.09 2.42
N ALA A 3 25.71 7.66 3.15
CA ALA A 3 25.41 8.67 4.16
C ALA A 3 24.85 9.97 3.55
N ASN A 4 25.07 10.20 2.26
CA ASN A 4 24.57 11.38 1.58
C ASN A 4 23.13 11.26 1.10
N GLY A 5 22.50 10.13 1.35
CA GLY A 5 21.11 9.94 0.98
C GLY A 5 20.87 9.61 -0.48
N SER A 6 21.92 9.30 -1.24
CA SER A 6 21.80 9.02 -2.67
C SER A 6 21.73 7.53 -3.00
N PHE A 7 21.94 6.68 -2.00
CA PHE A 7 21.95 5.23 -2.23
C PHE A 7 21.52 4.48 -0.98
N TYR A 8 20.75 3.42 -1.19
CA TYR A 8 20.35 2.50 -0.12
C TYR A 8 20.03 1.14 -0.73
N PHE A 9 20.49 0.09 -0.06
CA PHE A 9 20.15 -1.29 -0.38
C PHE A 9 19.49 -1.91 0.83
N GLY A 10 18.31 -2.50 0.65
CA GLY A 10 17.60 -3.09 1.77
C GLY A 10 16.58 -4.14 1.32
N ASN A 11 15.77 -4.57 2.26
CA ASN A 11 14.73 -5.56 2.04
C ASN A 11 13.42 -5.01 2.57
N ALA A 12 12.40 -4.95 1.73
CA ALA A 12 11.12 -4.33 2.08
C ALA A 12 10.45 -5.00 3.29
N ALA A 13 10.50 -6.32 3.35
CA ALA A 13 9.87 -7.04 4.46
C ALA A 13 10.58 -6.75 5.79
N VAL A 14 11.89 -6.52 5.74
CA VAL A 14 12.68 -6.21 6.93
C VAL A 14 12.55 -4.75 7.32
N ASP A 15 12.54 -3.86 6.33
CA ASP A 15 12.61 -2.42 6.55
C ASP A 15 11.28 -1.75 6.84
N GLN A 16 10.20 -2.50 6.75
CA GLN A 16 8.88 -1.91 6.94
C GLN A 16 8.75 -1.23 8.30
N VAL A 17 8.01 -0.13 8.31
CA VAL A 17 7.84 0.67 9.51
C VAL A 17 6.78 0.01 10.41
N ARG A 18 7.20 -0.37 11.61
CA ARG A 18 6.29 -0.86 12.66
C ARG A 18 5.33 -1.97 12.21
N GLY A 19 5.79 -2.86 11.34
CA GLY A 19 4.96 -3.98 10.91
C GLY A 19 3.80 -3.60 10.00
N THR A 20 3.85 -2.42 9.38
CA THR A 20 2.75 -1.91 8.57
C THR A 20 2.86 -2.29 7.10
N GLY A 21 4.01 -2.76 6.66
CA GLY A 21 4.31 -2.99 5.26
C GLY A 21 4.95 -1.78 4.58
N TRP A 22 4.76 -0.58 5.08
CA TRP A 22 5.29 0.65 4.47
C TRP A 22 6.79 0.74 4.68
N PHE A 23 7.57 0.93 3.60
CA PHE A 23 9.04 0.94 3.70
C PHE A 23 9.73 2.12 3.01
N VAL A 24 9.02 2.87 2.15
CA VAL A 24 9.52 4.09 1.52
C VAL A 24 8.42 5.14 1.60
N GLY A 25 8.77 6.37 1.98
CA GLY A 25 7.81 7.46 2.06
C GLY A 25 8.26 8.52 3.04
N GLN A 26 7.40 9.53 3.25
CA GLN A 26 7.75 10.63 4.14
C GLN A 26 7.80 10.22 5.61
N PHE A 27 7.23 9.08 5.96
CA PHE A 27 7.25 8.53 7.32
C PHE A 27 8.61 7.95 7.71
N VAL A 28 9.52 7.77 6.75
CA VAL A 28 10.88 7.31 7.03
C VAL A 28 11.70 8.54 7.43
N PRO A 29 12.49 8.45 8.54
CA PRO A 29 13.34 9.59 8.93
C PRO A 29 14.29 9.99 7.80
N PRO A 30 14.42 11.30 7.54
CA PRO A 30 15.29 11.77 6.44
C PRO A 30 16.74 11.33 6.55
N GLU A 31 17.23 11.12 7.77
CA GLU A 31 18.63 10.68 7.99
C GLU A 31 18.88 9.26 7.48
N LEU A 32 17.82 8.50 7.19
CA LEU A 32 17.98 7.16 6.60
C LEU A 32 18.14 7.19 5.08
N GLY A 33 18.25 8.39 4.49
CA GLY A 33 18.59 8.54 3.09
C GLY A 33 17.41 8.43 2.13
N PRO A 34 17.61 7.80 0.96
CA PRO A 34 16.62 7.86 -0.11
C PRO A 34 15.32 7.09 0.17
N ARG A 35 15.24 6.36 1.27
CA ARG A 35 13.96 5.79 1.69
C ARG A 35 12.96 6.86 2.11
N HIS A 36 13.45 8.04 2.50
CA HIS A 36 12.58 9.16 2.78
C HIS A 36 12.19 9.83 1.47
N GLN A 37 10.91 9.78 1.14
CA GLN A 37 10.39 10.34 -0.10
C GLN A 37 9.07 11.05 0.18
N THR A 38 8.85 12.16 -0.52
CA THR A 38 7.58 12.88 -0.45
C THR A 38 6.76 12.69 -1.72
N ASP A 39 7.40 12.25 -2.79
CA ASP A 39 6.73 12.07 -4.08
C ASP A 39 5.90 10.80 -4.16
N LEU A 40 6.30 9.79 -3.38
CA LEU A 40 5.59 8.51 -3.37
C LEU A 40 5.82 7.77 -2.07
N GLU A 41 5.05 6.72 -1.87
CA GLU A 41 5.29 5.78 -0.79
C GLU A 41 5.04 4.37 -1.28
N LEU A 42 5.78 3.41 -0.73
CA LEU A 42 5.72 2.02 -1.13
C LEU A 42 5.37 1.13 0.05
N LYS A 43 4.50 0.16 -0.20
CA LYS A 43 4.06 -0.80 0.81
C LYS A 43 4.28 -2.22 0.31
N TRP A 44 4.91 -3.04 1.14
CA TRP A 44 5.10 -4.46 0.92
C TRP A 44 4.11 -5.18 1.82
N ALA A 45 2.97 -5.58 1.25
CA ALA A 45 1.84 -6.06 2.05
C ALA A 45 1.67 -7.57 1.90
N ALA A 46 1.94 -8.29 2.98
CA ALA A 46 1.71 -9.73 3.05
C ALA A 46 0.41 -9.97 3.82
N HIS A 47 -0.54 -10.63 3.18
CA HIS A 47 -1.85 -10.91 3.76
C HIS A 47 -2.09 -12.40 3.79
N PRO A 48 -2.30 -12.99 4.97
CA PRO A 48 -2.72 -14.38 5.02
C PRO A 48 -4.12 -14.55 4.45
N GLU A 49 -4.45 -15.76 4.06
CA GLU A 49 -5.79 -16.08 3.54
C GLU A 49 -6.86 -15.61 4.52
N GLY A 50 -7.87 -14.93 4.01
CA GLY A 50 -8.97 -14.40 4.81
C GLY A 50 -8.75 -13.01 5.36
N ASP A 51 -7.53 -12.48 5.26
CA ASP A 51 -7.25 -11.11 5.69
C ASP A 51 -8.06 -10.16 4.81
N ARG A 52 -8.61 -9.13 5.45
CA ARG A 52 -9.46 -8.18 4.73
C ARG A 52 -9.56 -6.89 5.51
N ARG A 53 -10.06 -5.86 4.83
CA ARG A 53 -10.35 -4.62 5.50
C ARG A 53 -11.60 -4.78 6.36
N MET A 54 -11.43 -4.69 7.67
CA MET A 54 -12.50 -5.01 8.62
C MET A 54 -13.59 -3.96 8.72
N HIS A 55 -13.26 -2.71 8.44
CA HIS A 55 -14.17 -1.60 8.69
C HIS A 55 -14.75 -1.01 7.42
N GLY A 56 -14.99 -1.87 6.44
CA GLY A 56 -15.59 -1.42 5.21
C GLY A 56 -14.61 -0.63 4.35
N ALA A 57 -15.17 0.16 3.47
CA ALA A 57 -14.39 0.82 2.45
C ALA A 57 -13.84 2.15 2.94
N GLU A 58 -12.69 2.52 2.42
CA GLU A 58 -12.07 3.81 2.68
C GLU A 58 -11.60 4.44 1.38
N ALA A 59 -11.33 5.73 1.44
CA ALA A 59 -10.81 6.48 0.32
C ALA A 59 -9.51 7.17 0.71
N ASN A 60 -8.56 7.23 -0.21
CA ASN A 60 -7.34 8.01 -0.05
C ASN A 60 -7.61 9.40 -0.63
N ARG A 61 -7.56 10.41 0.21
CA ARG A 61 -8.02 11.74 -0.17
C ARG A 61 -7.16 12.43 -1.20
N ASN A 62 -5.86 12.28 -1.12
CA ASN A 62 -4.94 13.08 -1.93
C ASN A 62 -3.98 12.26 -2.75
N ALA A 63 -4.19 10.97 -2.86
CA ALA A 63 -3.20 10.11 -3.50
C ALA A 63 -3.85 9.16 -4.49
N THR A 64 -3.11 8.89 -5.56
CA THR A 64 -3.42 7.81 -6.48
C THR A 64 -2.69 6.56 -5.98
N THR A 65 -3.34 5.41 -6.06
CA THR A 65 -2.79 4.14 -5.59
C THR A 65 -2.68 3.16 -6.74
N ILE A 66 -1.56 2.47 -6.81
CA ILE A 66 -1.39 1.32 -7.69
C ILE A 66 -1.09 0.12 -6.80
N SER A 67 -1.84 -0.96 -6.97
CA SER A 67 -1.58 -2.21 -6.26
C SER A 67 -1.25 -3.28 -7.28
N VAL A 68 -0.07 -3.90 -7.14
CA VAL A 68 0.44 -4.92 -8.05
C VAL A 68 0.52 -6.24 -7.30
N LEU A 69 -0.11 -7.26 -7.85
CA LEU A 69 -0.06 -8.60 -7.26
C LEU A 69 1.29 -9.25 -7.53
N ILE A 70 1.98 -9.65 -6.47
CA ILE A 70 3.21 -10.41 -6.57
C ILE A 70 2.89 -11.90 -6.53
N SER A 71 2.02 -12.31 -5.60
CA SER A 71 1.58 -13.70 -5.51
C SER A 71 0.25 -13.78 -4.77
N GLY A 72 -0.47 -14.87 -4.98
CA GLY A 72 -1.75 -15.09 -4.31
C GLY A 72 -2.93 -14.58 -5.11
N THR A 73 -4.00 -14.21 -4.41
CA THR A 73 -5.25 -13.73 -5.02
C THR A 73 -5.87 -12.68 -4.14
N LEU A 74 -6.09 -11.49 -4.70
CA LEU A 74 -6.69 -10.37 -3.98
C LEU A 74 -7.95 -9.90 -4.69
N ARG A 75 -9.07 -9.95 -3.99
CA ARG A 75 -10.32 -9.40 -4.51
C ARG A 75 -10.46 -7.97 -4.01
N THR A 76 -10.55 -7.03 -4.94
CA THR A 76 -10.71 -5.61 -4.62
C THR A 76 -12.09 -5.14 -5.07
N THR A 77 -12.67 -4.22 -4.30
CA THR A 77 -13.99 -3.69 -4.59
C THR A 77 -13.91 -2.16 -4.55
N PHE A 78 -14.44 -1.52 -5.58
CA PHE A 78 -14.43 -0.06 -5.71
C PHE A 78 -15.85 0.43 -5.88
N GLU A 79 -16.18 1.53 -5.20
CA GLU A 79 -17.46 2.18 -5.39
C GLU A 79 -17.26 3.42 -6.26
N ILE A 80 -17.89 3.43 -7.43
CA ILE A 80 -17.76 4.52 -8.40
C ILE A 80 -19.18 4.90 -8.81
N ASP A 81 -19.56 6.15 -8.53
CA ASP A 81 -20.90 6.68 -8.85
C ASP A 81 -22.02 5.78 -8.33
N GLY A 82 -21.84 5.28 -7.11
CA GLY A 82 -22.85 4.44 -6.47
C GLY A 82 -22.87 2.99 -6.95
N THR A 83 -21.97 2.61 -7.85
CA THR A 83 -21.91 1.25 -8.39
C THR A 83 -20.66 0.56 -7.87
N LEU A 84 -20.80 -0.70 -7.45
CA LEU A 84 -19.68 -1.50 -7.00
C LEU A 84 -19.03 -2.20 -8.18
N HIS A 85 -17.70 -2.07 -8.26
CA HIS A 85 -16.89 -2.73 -9.27
C HIS A 85 -15.92 -3.68 -8.55
N VAL A 86 -16.00 -4.96 -8.87
CA VAL A 86 -15.14 -5.98 -8.26
C VAL A 86 -14.05 -6.36 -9.25
N VAL A 87 -12.80 -6.26 -8.82
CA VAL A 87 -11.64 -6.62 -9.62
C VAL A 87 -10.83 -7.64 -8.83
N THR A 88 -10.61 -8.82 -9.39
CA THR A 88 -9.82 -9.85 -8.73
C THR A 88 -8.45 -9.94 -9.39
N LEU A 89 -7.41 -9.65 -8.58
CA LEU A 89 -6.03 -9.80 -9.01
C LEU A 89 -5.63 -11.23 -8.71
N GLN A 90 -5.31 -12.02 -9.75
CA GLN A 90 -5.07 -13.45 -9.56
C GLN A 90 -3.83 -14.00 -10.28
N ARG A 91 -3.21 -13.23 -11.15
CA ARG A 91 -1.95 -13.61 -11.78
C ARG A 91 -0.86 -12.65 -11.35
N GLN A 92 0.35 -13.16 -11.21
CA GLN A 92 1.49 -12.29 -10.92
C GLN A 92 1.55 -11.16 -11.95
N GLY A 93 1.63 -9.94 -11.46
CA GLY A 93 1.66 -8.76 -12.30
C GLY A 93 0.31 -8.12 -12.56
N ASP A 94 -0.80 -8.77 -12.21
CA ASP A 94 -2.10 -8.08 -12.28
C ASP A 94 -2.06 -6.86 -11.38
N TYR A 95 -2.63 -5.77 -11.84
CA TYR A 95 -2.64 -4.55 -11.02
C TYR A 95 -3.93 -3.78 -11.21
N VAL A 96 -4.20 -2.92 -10.26
CA VAL A 96 -5.28 -1.95 -10.33
C VAL A 96 -4.72 -0.60 -9.94
N ILE A 97 -5.21 0.46 -10.59
CA ILE A 97 -4.86 1.83 -10.27
C ILE A 97 -6.15 2.60 -10.02
N PHE A 98 -6.17 3.36 -8.94
CA PHE A 98 -7.37 4.15 -8.61
C PHE A 98 -6.95 5.49 -8.02
N GLY A 99 -7.72 6.51 -8.42
CA GLY A 99 -7.44 7.88 -8.05
C GLY A 99 -7.88 8.26 -6.65
N PRO A 100 -7.64 9.51 -6.27
CA PRO A 100 -8.08 10.01 -4.97
C PRO A 100 -9.58 9.86 -4.78
N GLU A 101 -9.98 9.65 -3.54
CA GLU A 101 -11.39 9.64 -3.12
C GLU A 101 -12.22 8.47 -3.65
N ILE A 102 -11.60 7.49 -4.29
CA ILE A 102 -12.29 6.27 -4.68
C ILE A 102 -12.42 5.38 -3.43
N VAL A 103 -13.66 5.11 -3.05
CA VAL A 103 -13.96 4.24 -1.92
C VAL A 103 -13.64 2.81 -2.31
N HIS A 104 -12.85 2.12 -1.50
CA HIS A 104 -12.36 0.78 -1.86
C HIS A 104 -12.23 -0.13 -0.64
N SER A 105 -12.25 -1.41 -0.91
CA SER A 105 -12.01 -2.45 0.08
C SER A 105 -11.35 -3.64 -0.61
N TRP A 106 -10.87 -4.59 0.19
CA TRP A 106 -10.18 -5.75 -0.37
C TRP A 106 -10.28 -6.95 0.57
N GLU A 107 -10.06 -8.13 0.00
CA GLU A 107 -10.01 -9.39 0.74
C GLU A 107 -9.00 -10.31 0.08
N ALA A 108 -8.12 -10.93 0.88
CA ALA A 108 -7.16 -11.91 0.40
C ALA A 108 -7.86 -13.28 0.35
N LEU A 109 -7.96 -13.85 -0.85
CA LEU A 109 -8.61 -15.14 -1.05
C LEU A 109 -7.68 -16.32 -0.88
N GLY A 110 -6.41 -16.04 -0.67
CA GLY A 110 -5.34 -17.00 -0.34
C GLY A 110 -4.22 -16.20 0.26
N ASP A 111 -3.13 -16.86 0.64
CA ASP A 111 -1.94 -16.13 1.10
C ASP A 111 -1.46 -15.25 -0.04
N THR A 112 -1.37 -13.94 0.20
CA THR A 112 -1.23 -12.95 -0.87
C THR A 112 -0.12 -11.97 -0.54
N LEU A 113 0.63 -11.58 -1.55
CA LEU A 113 1.65 -10.55 -1.45
C LEU A 113 1.38 -9.48 -2.50
N VAL A 114 1.31 -8.24 -2.05
CA VAL A 114 0.97 -7.09 -2.90
C VAL A 114 1.99 -5.99 -2.69
N LEU A 115 2.47 -5.41 -3.79
CA LEU A 115 3.24 -4.17 -3.73
C LEU A 115 2.30 -3.02 -4.07
N SER A 116 2.17 -2.08 -3.14
CA SER A 116 1.35 -0.90 -3.38
C SER A 116 2.22 0.35 -3.45
N VAL A 117 1.85 1.23 -4.38
CA VAL A 117 2.50 2.52 -4.59
C VAL A 117 1.45 3.58 -4.44
N ARG A 118 1.70 4.57 -3.59
CA ARG A 118 0.83 5.76 -3.49
C ARG A 118 1.65 6.99 -3.82
N PHE A 119 1.05 7.90 -4.56
CA PHE A 119 1.71 9.14 -4.91
C PHE A 119 0.68 10.29 -4.91
N PRO A 120 1.03 11.39 -4.24
CA PRO A 120 2.24 11.59 -3.43
C PRO A 120 2.19 10.80 -2.12
N SER A 121 3.28 10.87 -1.35
CA SER A 121 3.28 10.27 -0.01
C SER A 121 2.31 11.05 0.88
N ILE A 122 1.47 10.33 1.61
CA ILE A 122 0.45 10.96 2.45
C ILE A 122 1.00 11.31 3.82
N GLU A 123 0.21 12.04 4.60
CA GLU A 123 0.62 12.53 5.90
C GLU A 123 1.09 11.41 6.83
N VAL A 124 2.17 11.67 7.55
CA VAL A 124 2.72 10.72 8.52
C VAL A 124 1.69 10.33 9.58
N THR A 125 0.84 11.26 9.96
CA THR A 125 -0.17 11.00 10.97
C THR A 125 -1.11 9.87 10.59
N ARG A 126 -1.22 9.55 9.30
CA ARG A 126 -2.03 8.43 8.83
C ARG A 126 -1.49 7.08 9.29
N LEU A 127 -0.24 7.03 9.70
CA LEU A 127 0.38 5.80 10.18
C LEU A 127 0.32 5.67 11.70
N ALA A 128 -0.40 6.56 12.37
CA ALA A 128 -0.51 6.52 13.82
C ALA A 128 -1.33 5.33 14.30
N THR A 129 -2.23 4.82 13.48
CA THR A 129 -3.04 3.66 13.82
C THR A 129 -2.76 2.52 12.84
N PRO A 130 -2.79 1.26 13.31
CA PRO A 130 -2.59 0.12 12.42
C PRO A 130 -3.60 0.04 11.28
N ASP A 131 -4.83 0.49 11.52
CA ASP A 131 -5.88 0.40 10.51
C ASP A 131 -5.60 1.28 9.30
N ASP A 132 -5.00 2.45 9.52
CA ASP A 132 -4.63 3.33 8.41
C ASP A 132 -3.63 2.69 7.49
N CYS A 133 -2.81 1.81 8.02
CA CYS A 133 -1.74 1.18 7.27
C CYS A 133 -2.22 -0.01 6.45
N ARG A 134 -3.43 -0.48 6.69
CA ARG A 134 -4.01 -1.62 5.96
C ARG A 134 -4.72 -1.23 4.69
N THR A 135 -4.86 0.05 4.44
CA THR A 135 -5.46 0.54 3.22
C THR A 135 -4.49 0.26 2.08
N GLY A 136 -4.87 -0.63 1.21
CA GLY A 136 -4.02 -1.10 0.13
C GLY A 136 -3.85 -0.18 -1.01
#